data_fa2b2c3ebee493423e3c8fc8077a3dae
#
_entry.id   fa2b2c3ebee493423e3c8fc8077a3dae
#
_cell.length_a   1.000
_cell.length_b   1.000
_cell.length_c   1.000
_cell.angle_alpha   90.00
_cell.angle_beta   90.00
_cell.angle_gamma   90.00
#
_symmetry.space_group_name_H-M   'P 1'
#
loop_
_entity.id
_entity.type
_entity.pdbx_description
1 polymer ?
#
loop_
_entity_poly.entity_id
_entity_poly.type
_entity_poly.pdbx_seq_one_letter_code
_entity_poly.pdbx_strand_id
1 'polypeptide(L)' 'MGTLSENDQKVIKFLKAQRLFIPDRIRYAELTDMITKFESGEYSSSMSEEQLPHKVWLNVQMALSGYFERKE' A
#
# COMPACT_ATOMS: atom_id res chain seq x y z
N MET A 1 2.76 -17.93 11.48
CA MET A 1 2.83 -17.27 10.46
C MET A 1 1.69 -16.87 9.83
N GLY A 2 1.37 -15.92 9.73
CA GLY A 2 0.21 -15.45 9.25
C GLY A 2 0.25 -15.17 7.79
N THR A 3 -0.88 -15.33 7.19
CA THR A 3 -1.04 -14.96 5.82
C THR A 3 -1.61 -13.57 5.80
N LEU A 4 -1.16 -12.74 4.90
CA LEU A 4 -1.70 -11.41 4.77
C LEU A 4 -3.14 -11.50 4.29
N SER A 5 -3.98 -10.59 4.75
CA SER A 5 -5.35 -10.57 4.33
C SER A 5 -5.42 -10.18 2.85
N GLU A 6 -6.56 -10.43 2.23
CA GLU A 6 -6.74 -10.06 0.84
C GLU A 6 -6.58 -8.57 0.66
N ASN A 7 -7.08 -7.79 1.59
CA ASN A 7 -6.97 -6.35 1.47
C ASN A 7 -5.52 -5.90 1.59
N ASP A 8 -4.77 -6.50 2.49
CA ASP A 8 -3.36 -6.17 2.62
C ASP A 8 -2.60 -6.54 1.36
N GLN A 9 -2.94 -7.67 0.76
CA GLN A 9 -2.30 -8.07 -0.48
C GLN A 9 -2.62 -7.09 -1.60
N LYS A 10 -3.84 -6.58 -1.65
CA LYS A 10 -4.22 -5.59 -2.64
C LYS A 10 -3.42 -4.32 -2.47
N VAL A 11 -3.23 -3.90 -1.22
CA VAL A 11 -2.47 -2.68 -0.95
C VAL A 11 -1.02 -2.86 -1.38
N ILE A 12 -0.43 -3.99 -1.05
CA ILE A 12 0.95 -4.27 -1.41
C ILE A 12 1.11 -4.28 -2.93
N LYS A 13 0.18 -4.91 -3.62
CA LYS A 13 0.22 -4.98 -5.06
C LYS A 13 0.11 -3.58 -5.67
N PHE A 14 -0.78 -2.76 -5.11
CA PHE A 14 -0.96 -1.40 -5.57
C PHE A 14 0.32 -0.58 -5.40
N LEU A 15 0.96 -0.71 -4.24
CA LEU A 15 2.19 0.02 -3.97
C LEU A 15 3.32 -0.43 -4.89
N LYS A 16 3.41 -1.72 -5.14
CA LYS A 16 4.44 -2.23 -6.03
C LYS A 16 4.20 -1.74 -7.46
N ALA A 17 2.95 -1.67 -7.88
CA ALA A 17 2.63 -1.18 -9.21
C ALA A 17 2.99 0.30 -9.34
N GLN A 18 2.68 1.09 -8.32
CA GLN A 18 3.06 2.49 -8.33
C GLN A 18 4.57 2.64 -8.43
N ARG A 19 5.29 1.81 -7.67
CA ARG A 19 6.74 1.91 -7.61
C ARG A 19 7.39 1.73 -8.98
N LEU A 20 6.77 0.92 -9.83
CA LEU A 20 7.30 0.69 -11.16
C LEU A 20 7.31 1.94 -12.04
N PHE A 21 6.45 2.89 -11.74
CA PHE A 21 6.33 4.07 -12.58
C PHE A 21 6.92 5.33 -11.96
N ILE A 22 7.62 5.20 -10.85
CA ILE A 22 8.17 6.36 -10.17
C ILE A 22 9.66 6.47 -10.41
N PRO A 23 10.11 7.53 -11.08
CA PRO A 23 11.54 7.69 -11.37
C PRO A 23 12.28 8.30 -10.18
N ASP A 24 11.57 8.95 -9.25
CA ASP A 24 12.18 9.65 -8.15
C ASP A 24 12.65 8.65 -7.09
N ARG A 25 13.93 8.65 -6.78
CA ARG A 25 14.49 7.72 -5.82
C ARG A 25 13.91 7.87 -4.43
N ILE A 26 13.59 9.09 -4.03
CA ILE A 26 13.04 9.33 -2.71
C ILE A 26 11.66 8.71 -2.60
N ARG A 27 10.84 8.91 -3.63
CA ARG A 27 9.51 8.32 -3.63
C ARG A 27 9.57 6.82 -3.74
N TYR A 28 10.50 6.30 -4.51
CA TYR A 28 10.70 4.87 -4.63
C TYR A 28 11.03 4.27 -3.27
N ALA A 29 11.92 4.93 -2.52
CA ALA A 29 12.29 4.45 -1.21
C ALA A 29 11.13 4.50 -0.23
N GLU A 30 10.31 5.55 -0.32
CA GLU A 30 9.14 5.67 0.54
C GLU A 30 8.16 4.54 0.27
N LEU A 31 7.92 4.23 -0.99
CA LEU A 31 7.01 3.15 -1.32
C LEU A 31 7.55 1.80 -0.88
N THR A 32 8.85 1.60 -1.04
CA THR A 32 9.48 0.36 -0.60
C THR A 32 9.32 0.20 0.91
N ASP A 33 9.48 1.28 1.65
CA ASP A 33 9.32 1.24 3.09
C ASP A 33 7.88 0.87 3.47
N MET A 34 6.92 1.46 2.80
CA MET A 34 5.51 1.14 3.05
C MET A 34 5.24 -0.33 2.78
N ILE A 35 5.74 -0.82 1.65
CA ILE A 35 5.55 -2.22 1.27
C ILE A 35 6.11 -3.14 2.35
N THR A 36 7.32 -2.85 2.79
CA THR A 36 7.97 -3.65 3.82
C THR A 36 7.14 -3.67 5.11
N LYS A 37 6.62 -2.52 5.49
CA LYS A 37 5.83 -2.44 6.72
C LYS A 37 4.52 -3.19 6.62
N PHE A 38 3.90 -3.19 5.44
CA PHE A 38 2.70 -4.00 5.26
C PHE A 38 3.03 -5.48 5.29
N GLU A 39 4.15 -5.86 4.70
CA GLU A 39 4.54 -7.27 4.68
C GLU A 39 4.91 -7.78 6.06
N SER A 40 5.45 -6.92 6.90
CA SER A 40 5.85 -7.31 8.24
C SER A 40 4.70 -7.26 9.24
N GLY A 41 3.59 -6.67 8.84
CA GLY A 41 2.45 -6.54 9.74
C GLY A 41 2.45 -5.26 10.55
N GLU A 42 3.44 -4.40 10.35
CA GLU A 42 3.49 -3.14 11.09
C GLU A 42 2.35 -2.24 10.67
N TYR A 43 2.01 -2.24 9.38
CA TYR A 43 0.83 -1.53 8.88
C TYR A 43 -0.19 -2.56 8.45
N SER A 44 -1.45 -2.20 8.52
CA SER A 44 -2.52 -3.09 8.09
C SER A 44 -3.60 -2.27 7.41
N SER A 45 -4.22 -2.82 6.40
CA SER A 45 -5.30 -2.15 5.71
C SER A 45 -6.52 -1.94 6.59
N SER A 46 -6.59 -2.64 7.72
CA SER A 46 -7.70 -2.47 8.64
C SER A 46 -7.45 -1.36 9.66
N MET A 47 -6.27 -0.77 9.66
CA MET A 47 -5.97 0.33 10.58
C MET A 47 -6.71 1.58 10.16
N SER A 48 -7.06 2.40 11.16
CA SER A 48 -7.81 3.62 10.90
C SER A 48 -6.89 4.74 10.44
N GLU A 49 -7.51 5.82 10.00
CA GLU A 49 -6.77 6.99 9.55
C GLU A 49 -5.86 7.52 10.65
N GLU A 50 -6.25 7.37 11.90
CA GLU A 50 -5.44 7.85 12.99
C GLU A 50 -4.24 6.98 13.28
N GLN A 51 -4.32 5.71 12.92
CA GLN A 51 -3.24 4.78 13.19
C GLN A 51 -2.19 4.75 12.10
N LEU A 52 -2.53 5.22 10.92
CA LEU A 52 -1.61 5.23 9.80
C LEU A 52 -1.17 6.64 9.46
N PRO A 53 0.04 6.83 8.98
CA PRO A 53 0.40 8.13 8.40
C PRO A 53 -0.58 8.45 7.29
N HIS A 54 -0.88 9.72 7.12
CA HIS A 54 -1.89 10.14 6.16
C HIS A 54 -1.63 9.60 4.75
N LYS A 55 -0.39 9.68 4.31
CA LYS A 55 -0.04 9.18 2.97
C LYS A 55 -0.30 7.71 2.83
N VAL A 56 -0.02 6.94 3.88
CA VAL A 56 -0.25 5.51 3.85
C VAL A 56 -1.74 5.23 3.80
N TRP A 57 -2.52 5.93 4.62
CA TRP A 57 -3.95 5.74 4.65
C TRP A 57 -4.58 6.04 3.30
N LEU A 58 -4.13 7.12 2.63
CA LEU A 58 -4.64 7.44 1.31
C LEU A 58 -4.34 6.34 0.30
N ASN A 59 -3.15 5.77 0.37
CA ASN A 59 -2.79 4.69 -0.53
C ASN A 59 -3.65 3.45 -0.28
N VAL A 60 -3.96 3.18 0.97
CA VAL A 60 -4.83 2.06 1.30
C VAL A 60 -6.21 2.27 0.67
N GLN A 61 -6.76 3.48 0.81
CA GLN A 61 -8.08 3.76 0.26
C GLN A 61 -8.09 3.62 -1.26
N MET A 62 -7.05 4.10 -1.92
CA MET A 62 -6.98 3.98 -3.36
C MET A 62 -6.85 2.53 -3.79
N ALA A 63 -6.05 1.76 -3.07
CA ALA A 63 -5.85 0.36 -3.40
C ALA A 63 -7.15 -0.42 -3.25
N LEU A 64 -7.87 -0.17 -2.17
CA LEU A 64 -9.09 -0.91 -1.91
C LEU A 64 -10.23 -0.50 -2.82
N SER A 65 -10.15 0.68 -3.40
CA SER A 65 -11.17 1.11 -4.33
C SER A 65 -10.95 0.55 -5.74
N GLY A 66 -9.85 -0.17 -5.96
CA GLY A 66 -9.56 -0.74 -7.27
C GLY A 66 -9.05 0.26 -8.27
N TYR A 67 -8.31 1.25 -7.79
CA TYR A 67 -7.86 2.35 -8.62
C TYR A 67 -7.19 1.89 -9.91
N PHE A 68 -6.28 0.90 -9.82
CA PHE A 68 -5.61 0.40 -10.99
C PHE A 68 -6.35 -0.74 -11.67
N GLU A 69 -7.36 -1.28 -11.03
CA GLU A 69 -8.09 -2.38 -11.60
C GLU A 69 -9.36 -1.96 -12.31
N ARG A 70 -9.66 -0.59 -12.31
CA ARG A 70 -10.81 -0.15 -12.91
C ARG A 70 -10.82 -0.44 -14.35
N LYS A 71 -11.90 -0.95 -14.87
CA LYS A 71 -12.02 -1.17 -16.26
C LYS A 71 -13.08 -0.31 -16.81
N GLU A 72 -12.91 0.13 -17.97
CA GLU A 72 -13.90 1.00 -18.50
C GLU A 72 -14.78 0.43 -19.46
#